data_0a36509d9093c4de28dab50807a9fdab
#
_entry.id   0a36509d9093c4de28dab50807a9fdab
#
_cell.length_a   1.000
_cell.length_b   1.000
_cell.length_c   1.000
_cell.angle_alpha   90.00
_cell.angle_beta   90.00
_cell.angle_gamma   90.00
#
_symmetry.space_group_name_H-M   'P 1'
#
loop_
_entity.id
_entity.type
_entity.pdbx_description
1 polymer ?
#
loop_
_entity_poly.entity_id
_entity_poly.type
_entity_poly.pdbx_seq_one_letter_code
_entity_poly.pdbx_strand_id
1 'polypeptide(L)'
;MNPLLKWVGGKRWQLPLLRLYYNRDRRLVEPFCGGLSIALGLEPKLALLNDINPHLINFYKQVQHGVPIDTGHPPQADTYYEMRDTFNCLVRDHVSAPNTEAMLFFALNHWGFNGLWRVNKSGLCNVPPRPVLRPLPTPPWHEYTEKFNHWMFTCSDFERLNLCSTDFVYCDPPYHETYSGYDAAGFNLGDHVRLFNWVRKHPGPACICNAMTPQMTSLYEDGGWNWVELESRQQMQASRGRVDRVPEILAFNEQFAIDRSRACTHDRQEITQ
;
A
#
# COMPACT_ATOMS: atom_id res chain seq x y z
N MET A 1 -5.89 -6.44 11.90
CA MET A 1 -4.81 -5.57 12.44
C MET A 1 -4.86 -4.18 11.80
N ASN A 2 -4.24 -3.14 12.41
CA ASN A 2 -4.18 -1.79 11.84
C ASN A 2 -2.85 -1.58 11.10
N PRO A 3 -2.78 -0.72 10.05
CA PRO A 3 -1.50 -0.34 9.46
C PRO A 3 -0.53 0.24 10.50
N LEU A 4 0.75 -0.16 10.40
CA LEU A 4 1.82 0.36 11.26
C LEU A 4 2.23 1.79 10.89
N LEU A 5 2.05 2.16 9.63
CA LEU A 5 2.42 3.45 9.07
C LEU A 5 1.19 4.27 8.72
N LYS A 6 1.35 5.58 8.76
CA LYS A 6 0.41 6.51 8.14
C LYS A 6 0.74 6.59 6.66
N TRP A 7 -0.10 6.02 5.83
CA TRP A 7 0.14 6.00 4.39
C TRP A 7 -1.06 6.56 3.65
N VAL A 8 -0.80 7.47 2.72
CA VAL A 8 -1.85 8.11 1.93
C VAL A 8 -2.47 7.07 0.99
N GLY A 9 -3.75 7.18 0.73
CA GLY A 9 -4.45 6.28 -0.18
C GLY A 9 -4.92 4.96 0.44
N GLY A 10 -4.86 4.80 1.78
CA GLY A 10 -5.28 3.55 2.42
C GLY A 10 -6.71 3.12 2.07
N LYS A 11 -6.90 1.91 1.54
CA LYS A 11 -8.15 1.38 0.97
C LYS A 11 -8.96 0.48 1.92
N ARG A 12 -8.81 0.64 3.24
CA ARG A 12 -9.58 -0.20 4.20
C ARG A 12 -11.09 -0.16 4.00
N TRP A 13 -11.61 0.91 3.47
CA TRP A 13 -13.04 1.06 3.16
C TRP A 13 -13.51 0.14 2.02
N GLN A 14 -12.60 -0.41 1.20
CA GLN A 14 -12.91 -1.41 0.17
C GLN A 14 -12.97 -2.84 0.71
N LEU A 15 -12.53 -3.09 1.94
CA LEU A 15 -12.50 -4.44 2.53
C LEU A 15 -13.86 -5.15 2.53
N PRO A 16 -15.00 -4.50 2.82
CA PRO A 16 -16.30 -5.17 2.73
C PRO A 16 -16.59 -5.73 1.33
N LEU A 17 -16.21 -4.98 0.28
CA LEU A 17 -16.35 -5.42 -1.10
C LEU A 17 -15.36 -6.55 -1.42
N LEU A 18 -14.07 -6.34 -1.13
CA LEU A 18 -13.02 -7.30 -1.48
C LEU A 18 -13.21 -8.66 -0.78
N ARG A 19 -13.73 -8.69 0.44
CA ARG A 19 -14.05 -9.94 1.16
C ARG A 19 -15.09 -10.80 0.47
N LEU A 20 -15.94 -10.23 -0.38
CA LEU A 20 -16.92 -10.99 -1.17
C LEU A 20 -16.26 -11.77 -2.32
N TYR A 21 -15.06 -11.39 -2.71
CA TYR A 21 -14.37 -11.95 -3.87
C TYR A 21 -13.07 -12.66 -3.50
N TYR A 22 -12.47 -12.31 -2.36
CA TYR A 22 -11.19 -12.86 -1.94
C TYR A 22 -11.38 -14.23 -1.26
N ASN A 23 -10.76 -15.26 -1.84
CA ASN A 23 -10.61 -16.55 -1.20
C ASN A 23 -9.28 -16.63 -0.44
N ARG A 24 -9.32 -16.89 0.87
CA ARG A 24 -8.13 -16.95 1.76
C ARG A 24 -7.13 -18.06 1.41
N ASP A 25 -7.52 -19.04 0.60
CA ASP A 25 -6.63 -20.09 0.12
C ASP A 25 -5.74 -19.63 -1.05
N ARG A 26 -6.06 -18.48 -1.65
CA ARG A 26 -5.24 -17.83 -2.66
C ARG A 26 -4.16 -16.97 -1.99
N ARG A 27 -2.96 -16.97 -2.57
CA ARG A 27 -1.94 -15.98 -2.21
C ARG A 27 -2.41 -14.60 -2.66
N LEU A 28 -2.42 -13.63 -1.73
CA LEU A 28 -2.64 -12.23 -2.08
C LEU A 28 -1.37 -11.65 -2.70
N VAL A 29 -1.49 -10.95 -3.82
CA VAL A 29 -0.40 -10.19 -4.43
C VAL A 29 -0.78 -8.72 -4.51
N GLU A 30 -0.02 -7.86 -3.83
CA GLU A 30 -0.14 -6.41 -3.92
C GLU A 30 1.14 -5.83 -4.55
N PRO A 31 1.13 -5.47 -5.86
CA PRO A 31 2.28 -4.85 -6.53
C PRO A 31 2.65 -3.46 -6.00
N PHE A 32 1.70 -2.80 -5.34
CA PHE A 32 1.81 -1.47 -4.72
C PHE A 32 1.25 -1.57 -3.29
N CYS A 33 2.00 -2.21 -2.40
CA CYS A 33 1.45 -2.58 -1.08
C CYS A 33 1.31 -1.39 -0.11
N GLY A 34 2.06 -0.29 -0.31
CA GLY A 34 1.98 0.91 0.51
C GLY A 34 1.90 0.62 2.01
N GLY A 35 0.87 1.15 2.69
CA GLY A 35 0.64 0.98 4.13
C GLY A 35 0.05 -0.37 4.54
N LEU A 36 -0.01 -1.38 3.67
CA LEU A 36 -0.58 -2.72 3.91
C LEU A 36 -2.06 -2.72 4.32
N SER A 37 -2.83 -1.72 3.89
CA SER A 37 -4.22 -1.59 4.35
C SER A 37 -5.09 -2.76 3.93
N ILE A 38 -4.86 -3.35 2.76
CA ILE A 38 -5.63 -4.49 2.25
C ILE A 38 -5.11 -5.80 2.83
N ALA A 39 -3.80 -6.05 2.78
CA ALA A 39 -3.22 -7.27 3.35
C ALA A 39 -3.57 -7.44 4.85
N LEU A 40 -3.42 -6.37 5.66
CA LEU A 40 -3.79 -6.39 7.08
C LEU A 40 -5.30 -6.52 7.32
N GLY A 41 -6.12 -6.15 6.35
CA GLY A 41 -7.57 -6.25 6.45
C GLY A 41 -8.14 -7.57 5.95
N LEU A 42 -7.57 -8.17 4.90
CA LEU A 42 -7.97 -9.47 4.37
C LEU A 42 -7.33 -10.63 5.14
N GLU A 43 -6.20 -10.39 5.79
CA GLU A 43 -5.45 -11.38 6.57
C GLU A 43 -5.14 -12.66 5.79
N PRO A 44 -4.45 -12.55 4.64
CA PRO A 44 -4.11 -13.70 3.81
C PRO A 44 -3.24 -14.71 4.56
N LYS A 45 -3.36 -16.00 4.23
CA LYS A 45 -2.43 -17.03 4.69
C LYS A 45 -1.04 -16.81 4.13
N LEU A 46 -0.97 -16.46 2.84
CA LEU A 46 0.26 -16.14 2.10
C LEU A 46 0.08 -14.83 1.34
N ALA A 47 1.11 -14.00 1.31
CA ALA A 47 1.11 -12.78 0.49
C ALA A 47 2.45 -12.52 -0.18
N LEU A 48 2.40 -11.88 -1.35
CA LEU A 48 3.52 -11.24 -2.02
C LEU A 48 3.23 -9.74 -2.08
N LEU A 49 3.97 -8.98 -1.29
CA LEU A 49 3.75 -7.56 -1.04
C LEU A 49 4.96 -6.79 -1.58
N ASN A 50 4.72 -6.03 -2.63
CA ASN A 50 5.75 -5.28 -3.33
C ASN A 50 5.49 -3.77 -3.26
N ASP A 51 6.55 -3.02 -3.23
CA ASP A 51 6.52 -1.58 -3.46
C ASP A 51 7.85 -1.13 -4.07
N ILE A 52 7.83 -0.06 -4.83
CA ILE A 52 9.06 0.51 -5.41
C ILE A 52 9.89 1.26 -4.35
N ASN A 53 9.30 1.62 -3.21
CA ASN A 53 9.97 2.34 -2.14
C ASN A 53 10.83 1.41 -1.28
N PRO A 54 12.17 1.48 -1.37
CA PRO A 54 13.05 0.58 -0.64
C PRO A 54 12.98 0.76 0.88
N HIS A 55 12.74 1.97 1.36
CA HIS A 55 12.68 2.29 2.79
C HIS A 55 11.43 1.68 3.43
N LEU A 56 10.31 1.71 2.70
CA LEU A 56 9.06 1.07 3.11
C LEU A 56 9.24 -0.45 3.23
N ILE A 57 9.82 -1.07 2.22
CA ILE A 57 10.06 -2.52 2.21
C ILE A 57 11.10 -2.93 3.25
N ASN A 58 12.15 -2.11 3.43
CA ASN A 58 13.11 -2.34 4.52
C ASN A 58 12.40 -2.34 5.88
N PHE A 59 11.55 -1.35 6.16
CA PHE A 59 10.78 -1.28 7.41
C PHE A 59 9.98 -2.57 7.65
N TYR A 60 9.21 -3.05 6.68
CA TYR A 60 8.43 -4.28 6.84
C TYR A 60 9.30 -5.52 7.04
N LYS A 61 10.45 -5.62 6.36
CA LYS A 61 11.41 -6.71 6.57
C LYS A 61 12.01 -6.67 7.98
N GLN A 62 12.33 -5.49 8.52
CA GLN A 62 12.85 -5.41 9.90
C GLN A 62 11.78 -5.80 10.92
N VAL A 63 10.51 -5.39 10.73
CA VAL A 63 9.40 -5.87 11.57
C VAL A 63 9.23 -7.39 11.45
N GLN A 64 9.31 -7.95 10.24
CA GLN A 64 9.24 -9.38 9.99
C GLN A 64 10.36 -10.15 10.73
N HIS A 65 11.56 -9.60 10.78
CA HIS A 65 12.69 -10.19 11.49
C HIS A 65 12.65 -9.97 13.01
N GLY A 66 11.61 -9.32 13.53
CA GLY A 66 11.46 -9.04 14.96
C GLY A 66 12.46 -8.00 15.48
N VAL A 67 13.00 -7.15 14.60
CA VAL A 67 13.92 -6.08 15.02
C VAL A 67 13.16 -5.08 15.88
N PRO A 68 13.66 -4.75 17.09
CA PRO A 68 13.02 -3.75 17.94
C PRO A 68 13.01 -2.37 17.28
N ILE A 69 11.82 -1.77 17.20
CA ILE A 69 11.66 -0.37 16.79
C ILE A 69 11.61 0.48 18.06
N ASP A 70 12.66 1.25 18.30
CA ASP A 70 12.70 2.15 19.46
C ASP A 70 11.70 3.30 19.27
N THR A 71 10.78 3.43 20.22
CA THR A 71 9.74 4.46 20.25
C THR A 71 9.92 5.44 21.41
N GLY A 72 11.00 5.30 22.18
CA GLY A 72 11.25 6.08 23.42
C GLY A 72 11.79 7.49 23.18
N HIS A 73 11.91 7.95 21.94
CA HIS A 73 12.42 9.28 21.64
C HIS A 73 11.46 10.41 22.07
N PRO A 74 11.99 11.53 22.60
CA PRO A 74 11.18 12.66 22.96
C PRO A 74 10.53 13.31 21.73
N PRO A 75 9.21 13.61 21.76
CA PRO A 75 8.48 14.15 20.62
C PRO A 75 8.74 15.66 20.45
N GLN A 76 9.97 16.02 20.10
CA GLN A 76 10.43 17.40 19.92
C GLN A 76 10.86 17.67 18.48
N ALA A 77 10.74 18.92 18.03
CA ALA A 77 11.08 19.30 16.66
C ALA A 77 12.57 19.07 16.36
N ASP A 78 13.46 19.38 17.30
CA ASP A 78 14.90 19.18 17.13
C ASP A 78 15.22 17.70 16.95
N THR A 79 14.63 16.81 17.78
CA THR A 79 14.76 15.35 17.62
C THR A 79 14.29 14.88 16.24
N TYR A 80 13.20 15.47 15.73
CA TYR A 80 12.72 15.14 14.39
C TYR A 80 13.75 15.51 13.30
N TYR A 81 14.31 16.72 13.38
CA TYR A 81 15.29 17.17 12.40
C TYR A 81 16.60 16.37 12.47
N GLU A 82 17.09 16.05 13.65
CA GLU A 82 18.24 15.17 13.85
C GLU A 82 18.02 13.78 13.23
N MET A 83 16.85 13.18 13.47
CA MET A 83 16.49 11.91 12.86
C MET A 83 16.40 11.98 11.33
N ARG A 84 15.81 13.06 10.80
CA ARG A 84 15.71 13.26 9.36
C ARG A 84 17.09 13.44 8.71
N ASP A 85 17.95 14.19 9.35
CA ASP A 85 19.30 14.44 8.85
C ASP A 85 20.14 13.15 8.92
N THR A 86 20.01 12.35 9.99
CA THR A 86 20.64 11.04 10.10
C THR A 86 20.12 10.10 9.01
N PHE A 87 18.81 10.02 8.80
CA PHE A 87 18.22 9.23 7.72
C PHE A 87 18.76 9.65 6.35
N ASN A 88 18.78 10.96 6.09
CA ASN A 88 19.29 11.51 4.83
C ASN A 88 20.80 11.26 4.63
N CYS A 89 21.60 11.23 5.70
CA CYS A 89 23.01 10.83 5.63
C CYS A 89 23.14 9.35 5.22
N LEU A 90 22.36 8.44 5.83
CA LEU A 90 22.37 7.02 5.44
C LEU A 90 22.06 6.85 3.95
N VAL A 91 21.04 7.55 3.45
CA VAL A 91 20.64 7.49 2.04
C VAL A 91 21.71 8.06 1.12
N ARG A 92 22.19 9.28 1.41
CA ARG A 92 23.16 10.02 0.58
C ARG A 92 24.49 9.30 0.48
N ASP A 93 24.96 8.79 1.61
CA ASP A 93 26.29 8.20 1.75
C ASP A 93 26.27 6.67 1.51
N HIS A 94 25.10 6.11 1.10
CA HIS A 94 24.87 4.69 0.82
C HIS A 94 25.30 3.76 1.97
N VAL A 95 25.07 4.22 3.22
CA VAL A 95 25.42 3.43 4.41
C VAL A 95 24.36 2.37 4.67
N SER A 96 24.78 1.10 4.68
CA SER A 96 23.89 -0.02 5.00
C SER A 96 23.68 -0.11 6.51
N ALA A 97 22.55 0.40 6.99
CA ALA A 97 22.12 0.33 8.38
C ALA A 97 20.61 0.03 8.48
N PRO A 98 20.15 -1.17 8.01
CA PRO A 98 18.74 -1.45 7.78
C PRO A 98 17.87 -1.30 9.05
N ASN A 99 18.38 -1.65 10.22
CA ASN A 99 17.65 -1.52 11.48
C ASN A 99 17.45 -0.04 11.87
N THR A 100 18.54 0.73 11.81
CA THR A 100 18.50 2.17 12.11
C THR A 100 17.60 2.91 11.10
N GLU A 101 17.73 2.58 9.82
CA GLU A 101 16.90 3.14 8.75
C GLU A 101 15.42 2.87 8.99
N ALA A 102 15.04 1.63 9.37
CA ALA A 102 13.65 1.26 9.64
C ALA A 102 13.07 2.03 10.83
N MET A 103 13.84 2.19 11.91
CA MET A 103 13.45 2.99 13.08
C MET A 103 13.24 4.46 12.70
N LEU A 104 14.19 5.05 11.98
CA LEU A 104 14.11 6.44 11.53
C LEU A 104 12.92 6.63 10.57
N PHE A 105 12.72 5.71 9.63
CA PHE A 105 11.59 5.75 8.70
C PHE A 105 10.25 5.74 9.44
N PHE A 106 10.09 4.89 10.45
CA PHE A 106 8.90 4.82 11.29
C PHE A 106 8.65 6.15 12.03
N ALA A 107 9.67 6.70 12.68
CA ALA A 107 9.58 7.96 13.40
C ALA A 107 9.24 9.12 12.46
N LEU A 108 9.93 9.25 11.34
CA LEU A 108 9.69 10.28 10.33
C LEU A 108 8.28 10.20 9.73
N ASN A 109 7.76 9.00 9.49
CA ASN A 109 6.39 8.82 9.00
C ASN A 109 5.35 9.28 10.05
N HIS A 110 5.54 8.93 11.33
CA HIS A 110 4.61 9.29 12.39
C HIS A 110 4.64 10.76 12.77
N TRP A 111 5.80 11.39 12.77
CA TRP A 111 6.02 12.78 13.14
C TRP A 111 5.98 13.74 11.95
N GLY A 112 6.15 13.25 10.74
CA GLY A 112 6.04 14.03 9.52
C GLY A 112 4.64 14.60 9.31
N PHE A 113 4.56 15.73 8.61
CA PHE A 113 3.32 16.41 8.30
C PHE A 113 2.34 15.48 7.57
N ASN A 114 1.17 15.27 8.14
CA ASN A 114 0.09 14.41 7.65
C ASN A 114 0.47 12.94 7.35
N GLY A 115 1.59 12.44 7.89
CA GLY A 115 2.07 11.10 7.57
C GLY A 115 2.50 10.94 6.10
N LEU A 116 2.78 12.04 5.44
CA LEU A 116 3.30 12.02 4.08
C LEU A 116 4.72 11.46 4.08
N TRP A 117 5.01 10.63 3.06
CA TRP A 117 6.37 10.31 2.68
C TRP A 117 6.69 11.05 1.40
N ARG A 118 7.69 11.91 1.42
CA ARG A 118 8.10 12.71 0.27
C ARG A 118 9.60 12.87 0.26
N VAL A 119 10.20 12.71 -0.91
CA VAL A 119 11.61 12.94 -1.16
C VAL A 119 11.80 14.07 -2.17
N ASN A 120 12.95 14.72 -2.12
CA ASN A 120 13.37 15.67 -3.14
C ASN A 120 13.96 14.94 -4.37
N LYS A 121 14.40 15.69 -5.39
CA LYS A 121 15.00 15.13 -6.61
C LYS A 121 16.27 14.30 -6.35
N SER A 122 16.91 14.46 -5.19
CA SER A 122 18.07 13.68 -4.77
C SER A 122 17.70 12.46 -3.92
N GLY A 123 16.41 12.10 -3.80
CA GLY A 123 15.94 10.98 -3.00
C GLY A 123 15.94 11.23 -1.48
N LEU A 124 16.21 12.44 -1.01
CA LEU A 124 16.31 12.76 0.41
C LEU A 124 14.94 13.19 0.97
N CYS A 125 14.62 12.69 2.15
CA CYS A 125 13.40 13.06 2.87
C CYS A 125 13.37 14.56 3.17
N ASN A 126 12.28 15.22 2.74
CA ASN A 126 12.10 16.67 2.90
C ASN A 126 10.75 17.05 3.53
N VAL A 127 10.09 16.11 4.17
CA VAL A 127 8.83 16.36 4.90
C VAL A 127 9.16 17.19 6.14
N PRO A 128 8.42 18.27 6.45
CA PRO A 128 8.53 18.97 7.73
C PRO A 128 7.82 18.18 8.84
N PRO A 129 8.14 18.42 10.12
CA PRO A 129 7.38 17.84 11.22
C PRO A 129 5.97 18.40 11.26
N ARG A 130 5.06 17.64 11.86
CA ARG A 130 3.73 18.15 12.20
C ARG A 130 3.83 19.20 13.33
N PRO A 131 2.88 20.15 13.42
CA PRO A 131 2.94 21.23 14.41
C PRO A 131 2.98 20.75 15.86
N VAL A 132 2.35 19.61 16.16
CA VAL A 132 2.33 19.03 17.50
C VAL A 132 2.79 17.58 17.40
N LEU A 133 3.98 17.29 17.93
CA LEU A 133 4.50 15.94 18.03
C LEU A 133 3.89 15.24 19.26
N ARG A 134 3.67 13.95 19.14
CA ARG A 134 3.19 13.06 20.20
C ARG A 134 4.14 11.89 20.32
N PRO A 135 4.21 11.19 21.46
CA PRO A 135 4.97 9.96 21.55
C PRO A 135 4.68 9.01 20.38
N LEU A 136 5.70 8.32 19.92
CA LEU A 136 5.54 7.31 18.88
C LEU A 136 4.64 6.18 19.39
N PRO A 137 3.80 5.61 18.55
CA PRO A 137 2.99 4.46 18.96
C PRO A 137 3.87 3.24 19.25
N THR A 138 3.43 2.43 20.20
CA THR A 138 4.04 1.14 20.56
C THR A 138 3.07 0.02 20.19
N PRO A 139 2.98 -0.36 18.90
CA PRO A 139 2.10 -1.46 18.49
C PRO A 139 2.57 -2.79 19.12
N PRO A 140 1.71 -3.80 19.16
CA PRO A 140 2.11 -5.15 19.58
C PRO A 140 3.00 -5.80 18.50
N TRP A 141 4.28 -5.42 18.48
CA TRP A 141 5.24 -5.77 17.43
C TRP A 141 5.28 -7.28 17.14
N HIS A 142 5.19 -8.12 18.17
CA HIS A 142 5.22 -9.58 18.04
C HIS A 142 4.06 -10.11 17.17
N GLU A 143 2.85 -9.54 17.28
CA GLU A 143 1.71 -9.94 16.45
C GLU A 143 1.96 -9.66 14.95
N TYR A 144 2.62 -8.52 14.65
CA TYR A 144 3.00 -8.19 13.27
C TYR A 144 4.12 -9.11 12.77
N THR A 145 5.13 -9.38 13.60
CA THR A 145 6.20 -10.31 13.28
C THR A 145 5.63 -11.69 12.93
N GLU A 146 4.75 -12.25 13.77
CA GLU A 146 4.10 -13.54 13.51
C GLU A 146 3.29 -13.52 12.20
N LYS A 147 2.50 -12.47 11.96
CA LYS A 147 1.71 -12.33 10.73
C LYS A 147 2.61 -12.24 9.51
N PHE A 148 3.66 -11.43 9.57
CA PHE A 148 4.57 -11.18 8.45
C PHE A 148 5.45 -12.38 8.09
N ASN A 149 5.66 -13.33 8.99
CA ASN A 149 6.46 -14.54 8.72
C ASN A 149 5.97 -15.35 7.51
N HIS A 150 4.69 -15.23 7.16
CA HIS A 150 4.09 -15.92 6.02
C HIS A 150 3.97 -15.04 4.77
N TRP A 151 4.47 -13.80 4.81
CA TRP A 151 4.39 -12.84 3.73
C TRP A 151 5.77 -12.57 3.15
N MET A 152 5.82 -12.41 1.84
CA MET A 152 7.05 -12.04 1.12
C MET A 152 7.03 -10.55 0.81
N PHE A 153 8.06 -9.83 1.21
CA PHE A 153 8.25 -8.41 0.90
C PHE A 153 9.32 -8.25 -0.16
N THR A 154 8.97 -7.59 -1.27
CA THR A 154 9.86 -7.32 -2.42
C THR A 154 9.90 -5.83 -2.75
N CYS A 155 11.04 -5.38 -3.27
CA CYS A 155 11.24 -4.01 -3.73
C CYS A 155 11.66 -4.06 -5.20
N SER A 156 10.69 -3.88 -6.10
CA SER A 156 10.97 -3.94 -7.54
C SER A 156 9.86 -3.27 -8.35
N ASP A 157 10.14 -3.05 -9.65
CA ASP A 157 9.07 -2.78 -10.60
C ASP A 157 8.08 -3.95 -10.62
N PHE A 158 6.78 -3.64 -10.74
CA PHE A 158 5.68 -4.62 -10.70
C PHE A 158 5.80 -5.70 -11.78
N GLU A 159 6.36 -5.38 -12.95
CA GLU A 159 6.53 -6.36 -14.04
C GLU A 159 7.53 -7.48 -13.71
N ARG A 160 8.36 -7.30 -12.69
CA ARG A 160 9.31 -8.33 -12.22
C ARG A 160 8.70 -9.34 -11.25
N LEU A 161 7.44 -9.14 -10.85
CA LEU A 161 6.78 -10.06 -9.94
C LEU A 161 6.36 -11.35 -10.66
N ASN A 162 6.70 -12.48 -10.05
CA ASN A 162 6.28 -13.79 -10.55
C ASN A 162 4.90 -14.14 -9.99
N LEU A 163 3.89 -14.12 -10.87
CA LEU A 163 2.52 -14.49 -10.54
C LEU A 163 2.29 -15.98 -10.77
N CYS A 164 1.60 -16.62 -9.83
CA CYS A 164 1.07 -17.97 -9.98
C CYS A 164 -0.40 -17.90 -10.45
N SER A 165 -0.86 -18.84 -11.23
CA SER A 165 -2.24 -18.86 -11.75
C SER A 165 -3.31 -18.86 -10.67
N THR A 166 -2.96 -19.25 -9.45
CA THR A 166 -3.83 -19.28 -8.27
C THR A 166 -3.82 -18.01 -7.44
N ASP A 167 -3.02 -17.01 -7.79
CA ASP A 167 -2.95 -15.75 -7.03
C ASP A 167 -4.23 -14.93 -7.15
N PHE A 168 -4.48 -14.12 -6.14
CA PHE A 168 -5.42 -13.01 -6.19
C PHE A 168 -4.61 -11.71 -6.24
N VAL A 169 -4.70 -10.99 -7.36
CA VAL A 169 -3.92 -9.77 -7.58
C VAL A 169 -4.77 -8.54 -7.34
N TYR A 170 -4.33 -7.69 -6.41
CA TYR A 170 -4.94 -6.41 -6.10
C TYR A 170 -3.94 -5.27 -6.38
N CYS A 171 -4.24 -4.44 -7.37
CA CYS A 171 -3.41 -3.31 -7.77
C CYS A 171 -4.02 -1.99 -7.30
N ASP A 172 -3.27 -1.21 -6.54
CA ASP A 172 -3.61 0.16 -6.11
C ASP A 172 -2.44 1.10 -6.46
N PRO A 173 -2.19 1.35 -7.76
CA PRO A 173 -1.11 2.22 -8.22
C PRO A 173 -1.37 3.69 -7.82
N PRO A 174 -0.36 4.58 -7.90
CA PRO A 174 -0.60 6.02 -7.89
C PRO A 174 -1.63 6.37 -8.97
N TYR A 175 -2.68 7.14 -8.60
CA TYR A 175 -3.83 7.35 -9.47
C TYR A 175 -3.51 8.31 -10.63
N HIS A 176 -4.14 8.05 -11.78
CA HIS A 176 -4.07 8.93 -12.93
C HIS A 176 -4.58 10.34 -12.57
N GLU A 177 -3.84 11.37 -13.01
CA GLU A 177 -4.11 12.79 -12.75
C GLU A 177 -4.08 13.21 -11.27
N THR A 178 -3.64 12.34 -10.35
CA THR A 178 -3.42 12.74 -8.97
C THR A 178 -1.94 13.05 -8.73
N TYR A 179 -1.67 14.04 -7.86
CA TYR A 179 -0.30 14.37 -7.48
C TYR A 179 0.31 13.22 -6.66
N SER A 180 1.24 12.49 -7.27
CA SER A 180 2.02 11.45 -6.60
C SER A 180 3.41 11.99 -6.24
N GLY A 181 3.55 12.55 -5.04
CA GLY A 181 4.86 12.98 -4.52
C GLY A 181 5.74 11.83 -3.99
N TYR A 182 5.40 10.58 -4.31
CA TYR A 182 6.06 9.38 -3.76
C TYR A 182 7.29 8.95 -4.56
N ASP A 183 7.33 9.28 -5.83
CA ASP A 183 8.43 8.97 -6.74
C ASP A 183 8.83 10.23 -7.50
N ALA A 184 10.13 10.45 -7.66
CA ALA A 184 10.67 11.57 -8.42
C ALA A 184 10.32 11.50 -9.92
N ALA A 185 10.02 10.30 -10.44
CA ALA A 185 9.65 10.06 -11.83
C ALA A 185 8.14 10.13 -12.08
N GLY A 186 7.30 9.97 -11.03
CA GLY A 186 5.84 9.87 -11.13
C GLY A 186 5.37 8.57 -11.81
N PHE A 187 4.05 8.31 -11.73
CA PHE A 187 3.39 7.18 -12.41
C PHE A 187 2.46 7.76 -13.47
N ASN A 188 2.85 7.64 -14.74
CA ASN A 188 2.18 8.30 -15.86
C ASN A 188 1.22 7.36 -16.61
N LEU A 189 0.50 7.87 -17.62
CA LEU A 189 -0.44 7.07 -18.43
C LEU A 189 0.23 5.84 -19.07
N GLY A 190 1.47 5.96 -19.53
CA GLY A 190 2.22 4.82 -20.08
C GLY A 190 2.45 3.71 -19.06
N ASP A 191 2.66 4.08 -17.79
CA ASP A 191 2.81 3.12 -16.70
C ASP A 191 1.48 2.43 -16.36
N HIS A 192 0.33 3.14 -16.45
CA HIS A 192 -0.99 2.53 -16.32
C HIS A 192 -1.26 1.51 -17.44
N VAL A 193 -0.87 1.82 -18.68
CA VAL A 193 -0.98 0.89 -19.81
C VAL A 193 -0.07 -0.32 -19.60
N ARG A 194 1.18 -0.12 -19.13
CA ARG A 194 2.10 -1.22 -18.77
C ARG A 194 1.49 -2.12 -17.70
N LEU A 195 0.98 -1.52 -16.62
CA LEU A 195 0.36 -2.25 -15.51
C LEU A 195 -0.81 -3.08 -15.99
N PHE A 196 -1.73 -2.48 -16.76
CA PHE A 196 -2.87 -3.19 -17.31
C PHE A 196 -2.44 -4.33 -18.22
N ASN A 197 -1.49 -4.10 -19.13
CA ASN A 197 -0.96 -5.14 -20.03
C ASN A 197 -0.23 -6.27 -19.29
N TRP A 198 0.36 -5.99 -18.14
CA TRP A 198 1.00 -6.99 -17.31
C TRP A 198 -0.04 -7.82 -16.56
N VAL A 199 -0.96 -7.20 -15.86
CA VAL A 199 -1.93 -7.91 -15.01
C VAL A 199 -3.01 -8.65 -15.80
N ARG A 200 -3.42 -8.16 -16.98
CA ARG A 200 -4.41 -8.86 -17.83
C ARG A 200 -3.95 -10.21 -18.35
N LYS A 201 -2.64 -10.48 -18.33
CA LYS A 201 -2.07 -11.80 -18.68
C LYS A 201 -2.23 -12.82 -17.55
N HIS A 202 -2.57 -12.35 -16.35
CA HIS A 202 -2.76 -13.23 -15.21
C HIS A 202 -4.08 -14.00 -15.35
N PRO A 203 -4.03 -15.37 -15.31
CA PRO A 203 -5.23 -16.19 -15.51
C PRO A 203 -6.12 -16.31 -14.28
N GLY A 204 -5.65 -15.87 -13.12
CA GLY A 204 -6.39 -15.84 -11.86
C GLY A 204 -7.18 -14.54 -11.65
N PRO A 205 -7.88 -14.41 -10.52
CA PRO A 205 -8.62 -13.19 -10.19
C PRO A 205 -7.70 -12.00 -10.01
N ALA A 206 -8.04 -10.89 -10.66
CA ALA A 206 -7.27 -9.65 -10.58
C ALA A 206 -8.18 -8.42 -10.64
N CYS A 207 -7.79 -7.38 -9.91
CA CYS A 207 -8.46 -6.08 -9.94
C CYS A 207 -7.46 -4.92 -9.81
N ILE A 208 -7.87 -3.76 -10.34
CA ILE A 208 -7.10 -2.51 -10.32
C ILE A 208 -8.00 -1.38 -9.82
N CYS A 209 -7.53 -0.63 -8.82
CA CYS A 209 -8.14 0.62 -8.39
C CYS A 209 -7.54 1.81 -9.15
N ASN A 210 -8.36 2.79 -9.47
CA ASN A 210 -7.89 4.05 -10.05
C ASN A 210 -8.91 5.19 -9.85
N ALA A 211 -8.49 6.42 -10.17
CA ALA A 211 -9.42 7.53 -10.36
C ALA A 211 -10.31 7.26 -11.59
N MET A 212 -11.59 7.61 -11.50
CA MET A 212 -12.51 7.50 -12.63
C MET A 212 -12.25 8.62 -13.64
N THR A 213 -11.34 8.38 -14.58
CA THR A 213 -11.05 9.26 -15.69
C THR A 213 -11.42 8.58 -17.02
N PRO A 214 -11.77 9.36 -18.08
CA PRO A 214 -12.08 8.77 -19.39
C PRO A 214 -10.98 7.85 -19.92
N GLN A 215 -9.71 8.20 -19.65
CA GLN A 215 -8.55 7.40 -20.08
C GLN A 215 -8.52 6.04 -19.38
N MET A 216 -8.84 6.00 -18.07
CA MET A 216 -8.81 4.75 -17.31
C MET A 216 -10.00 3.86 -17.64
N THR A 217 -11.22 4.42 -17.77
CA THR A 217 -12.41 3.64 -18.16
C THR A 217 -12.23 3.04 -19.54
N SER A 218 -11.81 3.83 -20.56
CA SER A 218 -11.52 3.32 -21.90
C SER A 218 -10.44 2.24 -21.91
N LEU A 219 -9.34 2.42 -21.16
CA LEU A 219 -8.26 1.43 -21.08
C LEU A 219 -8.79 0.06 -20.61
N TYR A 220 -9.65 0.04 -19.60
CA TYR A 220 -10.18 -1.21 -19.05
C TYR A 220 -11.25 -1.83 -19.96
N GLU A 221 -12.17 -1.04 -20.51
CA GLU A 221 -13.22 -1.48 -21.45
C GLU A 221 -12.63 -2.05 -22.74
N ASP A 222 -11.70 -1.33 -23.37
CA ASP A 222 -11.01 -1.77 -24.59
C ASP A 222 -10.19 -3.07 -24.35
N GLY A 223 -9.74 -3.27 -23.11
CA GLY A 223 -9.04 -4.47 -22.70
C GLY A 223 -9.96 -5.62 -22.27
N GLY A 224 -11.28 -5.45 -22.31
CA GLY A 224 -12.27 -6.49 -21.98
C GLY A 224 -12.49 -6.69 -20.48
N TRP A 225 -12.10 -5.72 -19.64
CA TRP A 225 -12.36 -5.75 -18.20
C TRP A 225 -13.63 -4.99 -17.85
N ASN A 226 -14.36 -5.50 -16.86
CA ASN A 226 -15.47 -4.77 -16.25
C ASN A 226 -14.94 -3.82 -15.16
N TRP A 227 -15.73 -2.82 -14.82
CA TRP A 227 -15.44 -1.95 -13.69
C TRP A 227 -16.70 -1.52 -12.96
N VAL A 228 -16.56 -1.11 -11.72
CA VAL A 228 -17.62 -0.53 -10.89
C VAL A 228 -17.10 0.79 -10.30
N GLU A 229 -17.98 1.76 -10.24
CA GLU A 229 -17.71 3.01 -9.52
C GLU A 229 -17.77 2.75 -8.02
N LEU A 230 -16.78 3.28 -7.31
CA LEU A 230 -16.68 3.20 -5.87
C LEU A 230 -16.85 4.60 -5.27
N GLU A 231 -17.76 4.76 -4.31
CA GLU A 231 -17.83 5.98 -3.53
C GLU A 231 -16.62 6.08 -2.59
N SER A 232 -15.59 6.82 -2.97
CA SER A 232 -14.46 7.05 -2.10
C SER A 232 -14.77 8.15 -1.07
N ARG A 233 -14.53 7.86 0.21
CA ARG A 233 -14.46 8.87 1.26
C ARG A 233 -13.00 9.31 1.43
N GLN A 234 -12.39 9.87 0.40
CA GLN A 234 -11.12 10.55 0.60
C GLN A 234 -11.37 11.77 1.49
N GLN A 235 -10.97 11.66 2.76
CA GLN A 235 -10.67 12.83 3.56
C GLN A 235 -9.39 13.45 2.98
N MET A 236 -9.48 14.12 1.84
CA MET A 236 -8.50 15.12 1.51
C MET A 236 -8.61 16.18 2.60
N GLN A 237 -7.61 16.27 3.45
CA GLN A 237 -7.41 17.47 4.27
C GLN A 237 -7.06 18.61 3.31
N ALA A 238 -8.06 19.05 2.56
CA ALA A 238 -8.02 20.33 1.94
C ALA A 238 -7.97 21.35 3.08
N SER A 239 -6.90 22.11 3.13
CA SER A 239 -6.93 23.41 3.73
C SER A 239 -8.14 24.14 3.18
N ARG A 240 -9.22 24.30 3.99
CA ARG A 240 -10.48 24.99 3.70
C ARG A 240 -11.59 24.18 2.98
N GLY A 241 -12.28 23.32 3.71
CA GLY A 241 -13.75 23.41 3.73
C GLY A 241 -14.54 22.72 2.63
N ARG A 242 -13.98 22.00 1.65
CA ARG A 242 -14.73 21.19 0.69
C ARG A 242 -14.02 19.87 0.47
N VAL A 243 -14.65 18.79 0.90
CA VAL A 243 -14.23 17.43 0.53
C VAL A 243 -14.80 17.19 -0.86
N ASP A 244 -14.02 17.47 -1.90
CA ASP A 244 -14.38 17.03 -3.24
C ASP A 244 -14.21 15.52 -3.27
N ARG A 245 -15.32 14.80 -3.49
CA ARG A 245 -15.32 13.34 -3.71
C ARG A 245 -14.71 13.11 -5.08
N VAL A 246 -13.55 12.48 -5.12
CA VAL A 246 -12.98 11.97 -6.37
C VAL A 246 -13.59 10.60 -6.60
N PRO A 247 -14.36 10.39 -7.68
CA PRO A 247 -14.86 9.06 -8.04
C PRO A 247 -13.68 8.12 -8.25
N GLU A 248 -13.78 6.93 -7.68
CA GLU A 248 -12.80 5.86 -7.90
C GLU A 248 -13.49 4.70 -8.63
N ILE A 249 -12.72 3.95 -9.40
CA ILE A 249 -13.17 2.71 -10.03
C ILE A 249 -12.38 1.52 -9.52
N LEU A 250 -13.05 0.37 -9.45
CA LEU A 250 -12.43 -0.94 -9.33
C LEU A 250 -12.67 -1.67 -10.65
N ALA A 251 -11.63 -1.78 -11.46
CA ALA A 251 -11.66 -2.59 -12.68
C ALA A 251 -11.24 -4.03 -12.34
N PHE A 252 -11.83 -5.03 -13.00
CA PHE A 252 -11.59 -6.43 -12.69
C PHE A 252 -11.83 -7.36 -13.89
N ASN A 253 -11.12 -8.49 -13.91
CA ASN A 253 -11.30 -9.53 -14.91
C ASN A 253 -12.45 -10.48 -14.54
N GLU A 254 -12.83 -11.36 -15.49
CA GLU A 254 -13.93 -12.33 -15.29
C GLU A 254 -13.67 -13.28 -14.10
N GLN A 255 -12.43 -13.67 -13.85
CA GLN A 255 -12.10 -14.59 -12.76
C GLN A 255 -12.36 -13.96 -11.38
N PHE A 256 -12.19 -12.65 -11.25
CA PHE A 256 -12.57 -11.91 -10.05
C PHE A 256 -14.09 -12.02 -9.79
N ALA A 257 -14.91 -11.90 -10.82
CA ALA A 257 -16.38 -12.01 -10.72
C ALA A 257 -16.85 -13.44 -10.39
N ILE A 258 -16.18 -14.48 -10.91
CA ILE A 258 -16.53 -15.89 -10.70
C ILE A 258 -16.25 -16.33 -9.26
N ASP A 259 -15.21 -15.86 -8.62
CA ASP A 259 -14.89 -16.20 -7.21
C ASP A 259 -16.01 -15.79 -6.24
N ARG A 260 -16.85 -14.80 -6.61
CA ARG A 260 -18.06 -14.43 -5.85
C ARG A 260 -19.04 -15.57 -5.67
N SER A 261 -19.26 -16.39 -6.70
CA SER A 261 -20.21 -17.51 -6.64
C SER A 261 -19.75 -18.62 -5.69
N ARG A 262 -18.43 -18.77 -5.51
CA ARG A 262 -17.82 -19.77 -4.63
C ARG A 262 -17.75 -19.31 -3.17
N ALA A 263 -17.49 -18.04 -2.92
CA ALA A 263 -17.48 -17.47 -1.55
C ALA A 263 -18.88 -17.54 -0.92
N CYS A 264 -19.95 -17.23 -1.67
CA CYS A 264 -21.33 -17.29 -1.17
C CYS A 264 -21.84 -18.72 -0.88
N THR A 265 -21.21 -19.76 -1.42
CA THR A 265 -21.60 -21.16 -1.13
C THR A 265 -20.96 -21.70 0.15
N HIS A 266 -19.80 -21.18 0.56
CA HIS A 266 -19.14 -21.58 1.82
C HIS A 266 -19.81 -20.96 3.05
N ASP A 267 -20.19 -19.68 3.00
CA ASP A 267 -20.91 -19.02 4.11
C ASP A 267 -22.29 -19.60 4.39
N ARG A 268 -22.94 -20.28 3.40
CA ARG A 268 -24.23 -20.94 3.62
C ARG A 268 -24.11 -22.31 4.28
N GLN A 269 -22.93 -22.94 4.28
CA GLN A 269 -22.72 -24.24 4.92
C GLN A 269 -22.34 -24.12 6.40
N GLU A 270 -21.75 -23.00 6.85
CA GLU A 270 -21.41 -22.79 8.26
C GLU A 270 -22.59 -22.30 9.12
N ILE A 271 -23.72 -21.87 8.52
CA ILE A 271 -24.90 -21.41 9.26
C ILE A 271 -25.91 -22.57 9.51
N THR A 272 -25.63 -23.77 9.00
CA THR A 272 -26.53 -24.93 9.11
C THR A 272 -25.94 -26.12 9.90
N GLN A 273 -24.93 -25.88 10.73
CA GLN A 273 -24.45 -26.78 11.79
C GLN A 273 -24.46 -26.01 13.11
#